data_5cae3963f7fd84187fe692794828cef5
#
_entry.id   5cae3963f7fd84187fe692794828cef5
#
_cell.length_a   1.000
_cell.length_b   1.000
_cell.length_c   1.000
_cell.angle_alpha   90.00
_cell.angle_beta   90.00
_cell.angle_gamma   90.00
#
_symmetry.space_group_name_H-M   'P 1'
#
loop_
_entity.id
_entity.type
_entity.pdbx_description
1 polymer ?
#
loop_
_entity_poly.entity_id
_entity_poly.type
_entity_poly.pdbx_seq_one_letter_code
_entity_poly.pdbx_strand_id
1 'polypeptide(L)'
;MKKTAAILLSLAAACTIAAAKDYPAGISLSLYGNDLTQEKAFTVKAAGVDWVEVVMTPAMRKLPENKFYSEMFRIKNIVDNAGLKVWSVHLPYGKNIDISVKDAELREKYLEKQERMIEIAGIFNPRRLVLHPSAEPIPDADRAERLECSKNSIGRLSLAAKKIGAVLCIEDLPRTCLGNTSEEVLYLIKEFPEVMVCFDVNHLLKETHAHFLETVGDRIRTIHASDYDGIDERHWLEGEGIIDWPALLKGLKNAGYKGVFMHEVRAGENATPELIKKAYETTVCGKKK
;
A
#
# COMPACT_ATOMS: atom_id res chain seq x y z
N MET A 1 -56.07 -30.26 -32.17
CA MET A 1 -54.97 -30.56 -31.29
C MET A 1 -53.80 -29.69 -31.72
N LYS A 2 -53.57 -28.52 -31.06
CA LYS A 2 -52.46 -27.61 -31.34
C LYS A 2 -51.43 -27.77 -30.22
N LYS A 3 -50.23 -28.24 -30.56
CA LYS A 3 -49.09 -28.35 -29.63
C LYS A 3 -48.42 -26.98 -29.51
N THR A 4 -48.51 -26.40 -28.36
CA THR A 4 -47.77 -25.18 -27.99
C THR A 4 -46.39 -25.59 -27.49
N ALA A 5 -45.35 -25.24 -28.24
CA ALA A 5 -43.96 -25.42 -27.81
C ALA A 5 -43.57 -24.23 -26.92
N ALA A 6 -43.24 -24.49 -25.67
CA ALA A 6 -42.67 -23.51 -24.75
C ALA A 6 -41.19 -23.39 -25.03
N ILE A 7 -40.77 -22.22 -25.49
CA ILE A 7 -39.37 -21.85 -25.62
C ILE A 7 -38.89 -21.36 -24.23
N LEU A 8 -38.06 -22.16 -23.54
CA LEU A 8 -37.30 -21.72 -22.39
C LEU A 8 -36.15 -20.85 -22.88
N LEU A 9 -36.28 -19.53 -22.74
CA LEU A 9 -35.14 -18.64 -22.82
C LEU A 9 -34.32 -18.77 -21.52
N SER A 10 -33.16 -19.41 -21.63
CA SER A 10 -32.12 -19.35 -20.57
C SER A 10 -31.54 -17.95 -20.59
N LEU A 11 -31.91 -17.11 -19.62
CA LEU A 11 -31.17 -15.90 -19.31
C LEU A 11 -29.81 -16.30 -18.69
N ALA A 12 -28.79 -16.44 -19.51
CA ALA A 12 -27.42 -16.37 -19.06
C ALA A 12 -27.18 -14.93 -18.59
N ALA A 13 -27.18 -14.72 -17.28
CA ALA A 13 -26.77 -13.46 -16.70
C ALA A 13 -25.30 -13.23 -17.09
N ALA A 14 -25.10 -12.42 -18.13
CA ALA A 14 -23.81 -11.85 -18.43
C ALA A 14 -23.47 -10.94 -17.22
N CYS A 15 -22.68 -11.46 -16.28
CA CYS A 15 -22.09 -10.67 -15.22
C CYS A 15 -21.08 -9.74 -15.92
N THR A 16 -21.55 -8.57 -16.32
CA THR A 16 -20.68 -7.53 -16.89
C THR A 16 -19.69 -7.11 -15.84
N ILE A 17 -18.43 -7.43 -16.07
CA ILE A 17 -17.26 -6.95 -15.34
C ILE A 17 -17.16 -5.43 -15.58
N ALA A 18 -17.99 -4.66 -14.86
CA ALA A 18 -17.97 -3.18 -14.87
C ALA A 18 -17.13 -2.61 -13.72
N ALA A 19 -16.43 -3.46 -12.96
CA ALA A 19 -15.78 -3.03 -11.70
C ALA A 19 -14.51 -2.22 -11.88
N ALA A 20 -13.79 -2.40 -12.98
CA ALA A 20 -12.43 -1.91 -13.10
C ALA A 20 -12.28 -0.47 -13.63
N LYS A 21 -13.36 0.18 -14.02
CA LYS A 21 -13.34 1.63 -14.32
C LYS A 21 -13.27 2.51 -13.07
N ASP A 22 -13.39 1.92 -11.88
CA ASP A 22 -13.59 2.67 -10.64
C ASP A 22 -12.29 3.04 -9.93
N TYR A 23 -11.13 2.41 -10.25
CA TYR A 23 -9.87 2.69 -9.58
C TYR A 23 -8.81 3.21 -10.54
N PRO A 24 -8.32 4.46 -10.35
CA PRO A 24 -7.14 4.94 -11.09
C PRO A 24 -5.91 4.08 -10.74
N ALA A 25 -5.10 3.73 -11.73
CA ALA A 25 -3.85 3.03 -11.49
C ALA A 25 -2.79 3.98 -10.91
N GLY A 26 -2.00 3.48 -9.95
CA GLY A 26 -0.80 4.12 -9.42
C GLY A 26 0.37 3.15 -9.38
N ILE A 27 1.59 3.65 -9.34
CA ILE A 27 2.81 2.83 -9.21
C ILE A 27 3.64 3.34 -8.04
N SER A 28 4.00 2.43 -7.12
CA SER A 28 4.98 2.72 -6.08
C SER A 28 6.37 2.89 -6.72
N LEU A 29 7.03 4.00 -6.39
CA LEU A 29 8.40 4.27 -6.86
C LEU A 29 9.45 3.37 -6.21
N SER A 30 9.03 2.46 -5.30
CA SER A 30 9.84 1.33 -4.84
C SER A 30 10.40 0.53 -6.02
N LEU A 31 9.67 0.47 -7.13
CA LEU A 31 10.08 -0.12 -8.41
C LEU A 31 11.48 0.31 -8.86
N TYR A 32 11.86 1.55 -8.58
CA TYR A 32 13.14 2.12 -8.99
C TYR A 32 14.15 2.25 -7.84
N GLY A 33 13.73 2.05 -6.60
CA GLY A 33 14.60 2.22 -5.44
C GLY A 33 15.32 3.58 -5.44
N ASN A 34 16.66 3.54 -5.45
CA ASN A 34 17.49 4.75 -5.51
C ASN A 34 17.79 5.25 -6.93
N ASP A 35 17.33 4.52 -7.95
CA ASP A 35 17.69 4.79 -9.35
C ASP A 35 16.57 5.52 -10.13
N LEU A 36 15.70 6.24 -9.40
CA LEU A 36 14.69 7.07 -10.05
C LEU A 36 15.34 8.22 -10.81
N THR A 37 15.10 8.24 -12.12
CA THR A 37 15.53 9.30 -13.04
C THR A 37 14.34 10.00 -13.66
N GLN A 38 14.57 11.16 -14.29
CA GLN A 38 13.54 11.90 -15.02
C GLN A 38 12.95 11.04 -16.14
N GLU A 39 13.79 10.30 -16.86
CA GLU A 39 13.37 9.41 -17.95
C GLU A 39 12.43 8.30 -17.43
N LYS A 40 12.79 7.64 -16.31
CA LYS A 40 11.95 6.62 -15.67
C LYS A 40 10.60 7.17 -15.24
N ALA A 41 10.55 8.40 -14.72
CA ALA A 41 9.28 9.03 -14.38
C ALA A 41 8.42 9.34 -15.63
N PHE A 42 9.04 9.71 -16.75
CA PHE A 42 8.33 9.88 -18.01
C PHE A 42 7.77 8.56 -18.55
N THR A 43 8.46 7.40 -18.36
CA THR A 43 7.90 6.10 -18.77
C THR A 43 6.66 5.75 -17.96
N VAL A 44 6.62 6.06 -16.64
CA VAL A 44 5.40 5.90 -15.83
C VAL A 44 4.24 6.70 -16.42
N LYS A 45 4.48 7.96 -16.74
CA LYS A 45 3.45 8.83 -17.33
C LYS A 45 3.02 8.35 -18.72
N ALA A 46 3.96 7.93 -19.57
CA ALA A 46 3.69 7.41 -20.90
C ALA A 46 2.86 6.12 -20.88
N ALA A 47 3.01 5.28 -19.85
CA ALA A 47 2.18 4.10 -19.63
C ALA A 47 0.73 4.44 -19.24
N GLY A 48 0.38 5.73 -19.12
CA GLY A 48 -0.97 6.17 -18.74
C GLY A 48 -1.24 6.07 -17.24
N VAL A 49 -0.21 6.12 -16.41
CA VAL A 49 -0.30 6.18 -14.95
C VAL A 49 -0.07 7.61 -14.48
N ASP A 50 -1.02 8.16 -13.74
CA ASP A 50 -0.96 9.53 -13.22
C ASP A 50 -0.52 9.61 -11.76
N TRP A 51 -0.67 8.53 -11.00
CA TRP A 51 -0.46 8.51 -9.56
C TRP A 51 0.76 7.69 -9.19
N VAL A 52 1.52 8.19 -8.22
CA VAL A 52 2.67 7.48 -7.67
C VAL A 52 2.65 7.51 -6.14
N GLU A 53 3.31 6.51 -5.56
CA GLU A 53 3.74 6.54 -4.18
C GLU A 53 5.24 6.81 -4.13
N VAL A 54 5.65 7.76 -3.28
CA VAL A 54 7.07 8.03 -3.00
C VAL A 54 7.50 7.19 -1.81
N VAL A 55 8.56 6.39 -1.97
CA VAL A 55 9.11 5.53 -0.90
C VAL A 55 10.41 6.12 -0.38
N MET A 56 10.45 6.43 0.92
CA MET A 56 11.58 7.14 1.54
C MET A 56 12.72 6.20 1.99
N THR A 57 12.43 4.91 2.21
CA THR A 57 13.38 3.91 2.74
C THR A 57 14.66 3.78 1.92
N PRO A 58 14.64 3.70 0.58
CA PRO A 58 15.87 3.55 -0.20
C PRO A 58 16.86 4.70 0.03
N ALA A 59 16.37 5.93 0.04
CA ALA A 59 17.19 7.12 0.30
C ALA A 59 17.74 7.14 1.73
N MET A 60 16.90 6.80 2.73
CA MET A 60 17.33 6.73 4.12
C MET A 60 18.44 5.71 4.36
N ARG A 61 18.42 4.57 3.65
CA ARG A 61 19.46 3.53 3.78
C ARG A 61 20.78 3.92 3.11
N LYS A 62 20.73 4.71 2.05
CA LYS A 62 21.88 5.03 1.20
C LYS A 62 22.58 6.35 1.59
N LEU A 63 21.82 7.33 2.08
CA LEU A 63 22.31 8.69 2.24
C LEU A 63 22.48 9.07 3.72
N PRO A 64 23.50 9.88 4.06
CA PRO A 64 23.56 10.52 5.36
C PRO A 64 22.41 11.52 5.52
N GLU A 65 22.01 11.74 6.77
CA GLU A 65 20.81 12.53 7.09
C GLU A 65 20.82 13.94 6.50
N ASN A 66 21.97 14.59 6.47
CA ASN A 66 22.12 15.94 5.90
C ASN A 66 21.90 16.03 4.39
N LYS A 67 21.90 14.89 3.67
CA LYS A 67 21.62 14.81 2.24
C LYS A 67 20.21 14.28 1.92
N PHE A 68 19.54 13.78 2.92
CA PHE A 68 18.22 13.15 2.72
C PHE A 68 17.18 14.16 2.21
N TYR A 69 17.12 15.36 2.79
CA TYR A 69 16.18 16.39 2.35
C TYR A 69 16.41 16.80 0.89
N SER A 70 17.65 17.00 0.49
CA SER A 70 17.97 17.37 -0.90
C SER A 70 17.60 16.26 -1.88
N GLU A 71 17.70 14.99 -1.47
CA GLU A 71 17.26 13.86 -2.29
C GLU A 71 15.74 13.81 -2.41
N MET A 72 15.00 14.03 -1.34
CA MET A 72 13.54 14.11 -1.41
C MET A 72 13.10 15.26 -2.32
N PHE A 73 13.78 16.39 -2.26
CA PHE A 73 13.51 17.52 -3.15
C PHE A 73 13.82 17.19 -4.62
N ARG A 74 14.91 16.44 -4.87
CA ARG A 74 15.24 15.93 -6.23
C ARG A 74 14.11 15.02 -6.75
N ILE A 75 13.64 14.07 -5.93
CA ILE A 75 12.54 13.18 -6.29
C ILE A 75 11.26 13.98 -6.58
N LYS A 76 10.96 14.97 -5.75
CA LYS A 76 9.80 15.86 -5.99
C LYS A 76 9.87 16.55 -7.33
N ASN A 77 11.01 17.13 -7.68
CA ASN A 77 11.19 17.79 -8.98
C ASN A 77 11.00 16.82 -10.16
N ILE A 78 11.51 15.59 -10.04
CA ILE A 78 11.32 14.55 -11.06
C ILE A 78 9.85 14.21 -11.25
N VAL A 79 9.11 14.02 -10.14
CA VAL A 79 7.69 13.68 -10.16
C VAL A 79 6.87 14.83 -10.76
N ASP A 80 7.13 16.08 -10.33
CA ASP A 80 6.44 17.27 -10.84
C ASP A 80 6.70 17.48 -12.33
N ASN A 81 7.98 17.40 -12.77
CA ASN A 81 8.36 17.57 -14.18
C ASN A 81 7.74 16.49 -15.08
N ALA A 82 7.50 15.29 -14.56
CA ALA A 82 6.79 14.24 -15.30
C ALA A 82 5.27 14.42 -15.32
N GLY A 83 4.73 15.42 -14.62
CA GLY A 83 3.29 15.62 -14.48
C GLY A 83 2.59 14.49 -13.73
N LEU A 84 3.32 13.81 -12.82
CA LEU A 84 2.80 12.78 -11.93
C LEU A 84 2.24 13.42 -10.66
N LYS A 85 1.29 12.73 -10.03
CA LYS A 85 0.63 13.16 -8.79
C LYS A 85 1.02 12.21 -7.67
N VAL A 86 1.42 12.72 -6.51
CA VAL A 86 1.70 11.89 -5.35
C VAL A 86 0.39 11.52 -4.66
N TRP A 87 0.10 10.23 -4.60
CA TRP A 87 -1.04 9.66 -3.88
C TRP A 87 -0.74 9.47 -2.41
N SER A 88 0.41 8.88 -2.13
CA SER A 88 0.90 8.55 -0.80
C SER A 88 2.42 8.72 -0.72
N VAL A 89 2.92 8.87 0.51
CA VAL A 89 4.34 8.75 0.81
C VAL A 89 4.51 7.62 1.81
N HIS A 90 5.31 6.63 1.44
CA HIS A 90 5.69 5.54 2.30
C HIS A 90 6.87 5.97 3.19
N LEU A 91 6.61 6.08 4.48
CA LEU A 91 7.62 6.47 5.47
C LEU A 91 8.72 5.40 5.58
N PRO A 92 9.91 5.76 6.05
CA PRO A 92 10.97 4.80 6.23
C PRO A 92 10.60 3.69 7.21
N TYR A 93 11.05 2.48 6.92
CA TYR A 93 10.81 1.29 7.72
C TYR A 93 12.07 0.43 7.90
N GLY A 94 12.02 -0.49 8.85
CA GLY A 94 13.08 -1.43 9.19
C GLY A 94 13.59 -1.28 10.61
N LYS A 95 14.54 -2.16 11.02
CA LYS A 95 15.00 -2.28 12.42
C LYS A 95 15.56 -0.99 13.03
N ASN A 96 16.15 -0.12 12.20
CA ASN A 96 16.79 1.11 12.65
C ASN A 96 15.82 2.30 12.80
N ILE A 97 14.53 2.04 12.67
CA ILE A 97 13.45 3.03 12.82
C ILE A 97 12.14 2.37 13.29
N ASP A 98 12.24 1.23 13.94
CA ASP A 98 11.11 0.43 14.42
C ASP A 98 10.44 1.07 15.63
N ILE A 99 9.23 1.56 15.43
CA ILE A 99 8.43 2.28 16.43
C ILE A 99 7.85 1.38 17.54
N SER A 100 8.01 0.06 17.43
CA SER A 100 7.48 -0.93 18.37
C SER A 100 8.52 -1.44 19.38
N VAL A 101 9.78 -1.00 19.30
CA VAL A 101 10.84 -1.48 20.22
C VAL A 101 10.48 -1.22 21.68
N LYS A 102 10.79 -2.19 22.56
CA LYS A 102 10.47 -2.12 24.00
C LYS A 102 11.33 -1.10 24.74
N ASP A 103 12.59 -0.97 24.35
CA ASP A 103 13.49 0.04 24.92
C ASP A 103 12.92 1.45 24.66
N ALA A 104 12.56 2.12 25.75
CA ALA A 104 11.88 3.41 25.70
C ALA A 104 12.78 4.53 25.15
N GLU A 105 14.08 4.51 25.48
CA GLU A 105 15.02 5.52 25.01
C GLU A 105 15.29 5.36 23.51
N LEU A 106 15.46 4.13 23.05
CA LEU A 106 15.63 3.82 21.65
C LEU A 106 14.38 4.15 20.84
N ARG A 107 13.19 3.80 21.39
CA ARG A 107 11.90 4.12 20.76
C ARG A 107 11.72 5.63 20.62
N GLU A 108 12.06 6.41 21.63
CA GLU A 108 12.01 7.88 21.55
C GLU A 108 12.86 8.41 20.39
N LYS A 109 14.10 7.95 20.24
CA LYS A 109 14.97 8.32 19.12
C LYS A 109 14.37 7.97 17.76
N TYR A 110 13.69 6.82 17.67
CA TYR A 110 13.03 6.41 16.43
C TYR A 110 11.79 7.23 16.14
N LEU A 111 11.03 7.60 17.16
CA LEU A 111 9.88 8.50 17.03
C LEU A 111 10.27 9.89 16.56
N GLU A 112 11.29 10.50 17.18
CA GLU A 112 11.82 11.80 16.74
C GLU A 112 12.27 11.75 15.27
N LYS A 113 12.91 10.64 14.87
CA LYS A 113 13.33 10.44 13.49
C LYS A 113 12.14 10.29 12.55
N GLN A 114 11.10 9.51 12.93
CA GLN A 114 9.88 9.38 12.14
C GLN A 114 9.13 10.72 12.01
N GLU A 115 9.03 11.49 13.08
CA GLU A 115 8.44 12.84 13.04
C GLU A 115 9.14 13.74 12.03
N ARG A 116 10.49 13.73 12.02
CA ARG A 116 11.27 14.45 11.01
C ARG A 116 11.02 13.94 9.60
N MET A 117 10.87 12.62 9.39
CA MET A 117 10.54 12.07 8.08
C MET A 117 9.15 12.50 7.64
N ILE A 118 8.19 12.58 8.55
CA ILE A 118 6.84 13.11 8.28
C ILE A 118 6.89 14.59 7.85
N GLU A 119 7.67 15.42 8.53
CA GLU A 119 7.87 16.83 8.14
C GLU A 119 8.45 16.94 6.72
N ILE A 120 9.50 16.15 6.41
CA ILE A 120 10.11 16.12 5.09
C ILE A 120 9.11 15.61 4.03
N ALA A 121 8.30 14.61 4.36
CA ALA A 121 7.26 14.11 3.45
C ALA A 121 6.25 15.21 3.06
N GLY A 122 6.08 16.22 3.89
CA GLY A 122 5.22 17.39 3.63
C GLY A 122 5.54 18.13 2.33
N ILE A 123 6.80 18.07 1.82
CA ILE A 123 7.16 18.70 0.53
C ILE A 123 6.38 18.13 -0.66
N PHE A 124 5.93 16.88 -0.56
CA PHE A 124 5.12 16.22 -1.60
C PHE A 124 3.64 16.57 -1.50
N ASN A 125 3.22 17.30 -0.46
CA ASN A 125 1.82 17.58 -0.14
C ASN A 125 0.94 16.30 -0.17
N PRO A 126 1.35 15.21 0.51
CA PRO A 126 0.67 13.94 0.47
C PRO A 126 -0.64 14.01 1.23
N ARG A 127 -1.67 13.33 0.75
CA ARG A 127 -2.89 13.13 1.53
C ARG A 127 -2.80 11.92 2.46
N ARG A 128 -1.82 11.05 2.25
CA ARG A 128 -1.63 9.77 2.97
C ARG A 128 -0.16 9.53 3.23
N LEU A 129 0.12 9.04 4.42
CA LEU A 129 1.43 8.51 4.80
C LEU A 129 1.26 7.04 5.15
N VAL A 130 2.05 6.16 4.56
CA VAL A 130 2.07 4.75 4.91
C VAL A 130 3.16 4.50 5.94
N LEU A 131 2.82 3.79 7.01
CA LEU A 131 3.72 3.50 8.12
C LEU A 131 3.67 2.01 8.48
N HIS A 132 4.83 1.36 8.55
CA HIS A 132 4.96 0.04 9.16
C HIS A 132 4.83 0.12 10.67
N PRO A 133 3.94 -0.67 11.30
CA PRO A 133 3.78 -0.68 12.77
C PRO A 133 4.98 -1.31 13.48
N SER A 134 5.83 -2.07 12.79
CA SER A 134 6.99 -2.75 13.36
C SER A 134 8.01 -3.17 12.31
N ALA A 135 9.11 -3.78 12.79
CA ALA A 135 10.05 -4.55 11.96
C ALA A 135 10.29 -5.93 12.57
N GLU A 136 10.38 -6.95 11.71
CA GLU A 136 10.63 -8.34 12.11
C GLU A 136 12.10 -8.69 12.31
N PRO A 137 12.43 -9.78 13.03
CA PRO A 137 11.47 -10.72 13.63
C PRO A 137 10.94 -10.23 14.98
N ILE A 138 9.69 -10.59 15.31
CA ILE A 138 9.09 -10.34 16.61
C ILE A 138 8.80 -11.69 17.28
N PRO A 139 9.48 -12.02 18.40
CA PRO A 139 9.18 -13.21 19.18
C PRO A 139 7.79 -13.10 19.82
N ASP A 140 7.08 -14.23 19.94
CA ASP A 140 5.75 -14.27 20.54
C ASP A 140 5.74 -13.75 21.99
N ALA A 141 6.81 -14.03 22.75
CA ALA A 141 6.97 -13.55 24.12
C ALA A 141 7.01 -12.01 24.24
N ASP A 142 7.44 -11.31 23.17
CA ASP A 142 7.55 -9.85 23.15
C ASP A 142 6.31 -9.19 22.51
N ARG A 143 5.46 -9.97 21.85
CA ARG A 143 4.41 -9.45 20.96
C ARG A 143 3.43 -8.51 21.65
N ALA A 144 2.92 -8.90 22.81
CA ALA A 144 1.93 -8.10 23.55
C ALA A 144 2.51 -6.72 23.96
N GLU A 145 3.72 -6.69 24.51
CA GLU A 145 4.38 -5.44 24.91
C GLU A 145 4.70 -4.57 23.68
N ARG A 146 5.17 -5.18 22.58
CA ARG A 146 5.47 -4.47 21.35
C ARG A 146 4.23 -3.91 20.66
N LEU A 147 3.07 -4.59 20.77
CA LEU A 147 1.79 -4.04 20.31
C LEU A 147 1.43 -2.75 21.05
N GLU A 148 1.57 -2.73 22.38
CA GLU A 148 1.33 -1.50 23.16
C GLU A 148 2.31 -0.39 22.80
N CYS A 149 3.60 -0.71 22.66
CA CYS A 149 4.62 0.26 22.23
C CYS A 149 4.27 0.86 20.86
N SER A 150 3.92 0.02 19.90
CA SER A 150 3.54 0.46 18.54
C SER A 150 2.28 1.32 18.56
N LYS A 151 1.22 0.89 19.26
CA LYS A 151 -0.02 1.64 19.39
C LYS A 151 0.20 3.05 19.92
N ASN A 152 0.96 3.18 21.02
CA ASN A 152 1.29 4.48 21.59
C ASN A 152 2.10 5.36 20.62
N SER A 153 3.04 4.74 19.89
CA SER A 153 3.84 5.40 18.87
C SER A 153 2.98 5.92 17.70
N ILE A 154 2.03 5.12 17.23
CA ILE A 154 1.08 5.47 16.18
C ILE A 154 0.27 6.71 16.59
N GLY A 155 -0.24 6.75 17.82
CA GLY A 155 -0.97 7.92 18.32
C GLY A 155 -0.15 9.22 18.25
N ARG A 156 1.13 9.17 18.63
CA ARG A 156 2.02 10.32 18.52
C ARG A 156 2.28 10.72 17.06
N LEU A 157 2.59 9.76 16.20
CA LEU A 157 2.88 10.01 14.78
C LEU A 157 1.65 10.48 14.00
N SER A 158 0.44 10.08 14.41
CA SER A 158 -0.80 10.60 13.80
C SER A 158 -0.95 12.10 13.97
N LEU A 159 -0.52 12.63 15.13
CA LEU A 159 -0.51 14.08 15.37
C LEU A 159 0.51 14.81 14.48
N ALA A 160 1.68 14.19 14.23
CA ALA A 160 2.66 14.75 13.31
C ALA A 160 2.12 14.73 11.85
N ALA A 161 1.49 13.65 11.41
CA ALA A 161 0.86 13.55 10.10
C ALA A 161 -0.24 14.61 9.91
N LYS A 162 -1.05 14.85 10.93
CA LYS A 162 -2.09 15.88 10.92
C LYS A 162 -1.54 17.29 10.73
N LYS A 163 -0.35 17.61 11.28
CA LYS A 163 0.29 18.93 11.12
C LYS A 163 0.61 19.25 9.66
N ILE A 164 0.91 18.25 8.84
CA ILE A 164 1.17 18.42 7.41
C ILE A 164 -0.08 18.19 6.54
N GLY A 165 -1.26 18.01 7.15
CA GLY A 165 -2.52 17.79 6.44
C GLY A 165 -2.68 16.38 5.85
N ALA A 166 -1.90 15.39 6.30
CA ALA A 166 -1.94 14.02 5.84
C ALA A 166 -2.66 13.09 6.84
N VAL A 167 -3.23 12.00 6.32
CA VAL A 167 -3.76 10.88 7.11
C VAL A 167 -2.68 9.82 7.25
N LEU A 168 -2.42 9.36 8.48
CA LEU A 168 -1.54 8.24 8.74
C LEU A 168 -2.28 6.93 8.43
N CYS A 169 -1.69 6.07 7.61
CA CYS A 169 -2.22 4.76 7.23
C CYS A 169 -1.25 3.68 7.72
N ILE A 170 -1.73 2.81 8.59
CA ILE A 170 -0.95 1.67 9.10
C ILE A 170 -1.07 0.54 8.11
N GLU A 171 0.06 -0.01 7.70
CA GLU A 171 0.12 -1.12 6.78
C GLU A 171 0.03 -2.45 7.53
N ASP A 172 -0.80 -3.38 7.02
CA ASP A 172 -0.72 -4.78 7.42
C ASP A 172 0.59 -5.38 6.92
N LEU A 173 1.23 -6.20 7.75
CA LEU A 173 2.56 -6.73 7.47
C LEU A 173 2.57 -8.26 7.57
N PRO A 174 3.47 -8.94 6.82
CA PRO A 174 3.49 -10.41 6.80
C PRO A 174 4.20 -11.01 8.02
N ARG A 175 4.25 -12.33 8.06
CA ARG A 175 5.09 -13.19 8.94
C ARG A 175 4.94 -12.86 10.44
N THR A 176 6.04 -12.43 11.07
CA THR A 176 6.09 -12.13 12.51
C THR A 176 5.88 -10.65 12.84
N CYS A 177 5.72 -9.78 11.86
CA CYS A 177 5.44 -8.38 12.08
C CYS A 177 4.14 -8.16 12.87
N LEU A 178 4.00 -7.01 13.53
CA LEU A 178 2.72 -6.57 14.09
C LEU A 178 1.78 -6.14 12.96
N GLY A 179 0.49 -6.33 13.18
CA GLY A 179 -0.49 -6.07 12.12
C GLY A 179 -0.56 -7.17 11.07
N ASN A 180 -0.12 -8.40 11.39
CA ASN A 180 -0.18 -9.54 10.49
C ASN A 180 -1.54 -10.27 10.47
N THR A 181 -2.54 -9.67 11.10
CA THR A 181 -3.95 -9.99 10.98
C THR A 181 -4.80 -8.71 11.07
N SER A 182 -6.01 -8.77 10.52
CA SER A 182 -6.97 -7.66 10.55
C SER A 182 -7.30 -7.21 11.97
N GLU A 183 -7.42 -8.14 12.92
CA GLU A 183 -7.70 -7.83 14.33
C GLU A 183 -6.53 -7.08 14.97
N GLU A 184 -5.27 -7.44 14.65
CA GLU A 184 -4.12 -6.69 15.15
C GLU A 184 -4.04 -5.29 14.56
N VAL A 185 -4.29 -5.15 13.25
CA VAL A 185 -4.36 -3.84 12.61
C VAL A 185 -5.39 -2.96 13.31
N LEU A 186 -6.60 -3.47 13.53
CA LEU A 186 -7.63 -2.73 14.26
C LEU A 186 -7.25 -2.44 15.70
N TYR A 187 -6.58 -3.38 16.39
CA TYR A 187 -6.09 -3.17 17.75
C TYR A 187 -5.11 -1.97 17.81
N LEU A 188 -4.19 -1.89 16.86
CA LEU A 188 -3.21 -0.81 16.79
C LEU A 188 -3.83 0.58 16.60
N ILE A 189 -4.98 0.67 15.93
CA ILE A 189 -5.61 1.94 15.56
C ILE A 189 -6.93 2.23 16.28
N LYS A 190 -7.40 1.34 17.19
CA LYS A 190 -8.73 1.43 17.83
C LYS A 190 -9.00 2.73 18.56
N GLU A 191 -7.96 3.34 19.14
CA GLU A 191 -8.05 4.56 19.93
C GLU A 191 -7.91 5.84 19.09
N PHE A 192 -7.57 5.70 17.79
CA PHE A 192 -7.25 6.79 16.88
C PHE A 192 -8.17 6.74 15.66
N PRO A 193 -9.38 7.33 15.72
CA PRO A 193 -10.34 7.28 14.62
C PRO A 193 -9.85 7.94 13.33
N GLU A 194 -8.88 8.85 13.42
CA GLU A 194 -8.24 9.52 12.29
C GLU A 194 -7.17 8.68 11.59
N VAL A 195 -6.62 7.64 12.27
CA VAL A 195 -5.63 6.73 11.68
C VAL A 195 -6.36 5.70 10.83
N MET A 196 -5.88 5.47 9.65
CA MET A 196 -6.48 4.60 8.65
C MET A 196 -5.57 3.43 8.32
N VAL A 197 -5.94 2.62 7.32
CA VAL A 197 -5.22 1.40 6.93
C VAL A 197 -4.70 1.54 5.50
N CYS A 198 -3.46 1.12 5.30
CA CYS A 198 -2.92 0.70 4.03
C CYS A 198 -3.07 -0.81 3.96
N PHE A 199 -3.87 -1.30 3.03
CA PHE A 199 -4.06 -2.72 2.83
C PHE A 199 -3.10 -3.24 1.76
N ASP A 200 -2.07 -3.99 2.16
CA ASP A 200 -1.20 -4.72 1.24
C ASP A 200 -1.74 -6.13 1.00
N VAL A 201 -2.25 -6.35 -0.20
CA VAL A 201 -2.89 -7.61 -0.56
C VAL A 201 -1.91 -8.79 -0.62
N ASN A 202 -0.61 -8.53 -0.69
CA ASN A 202 0.46 -9.52 -0.77
C ASN A 202 0.95 -9.99 0.62
N HIS A 203 0.53 -9.33 1.70
CA HIS A 203 0.99 -9.58 3.07
C HIS A 203 0.11 -10.57 3.86
N LEU A 204 -1.05 -10.97 3.34
CA LEU A 204 -1.98 -11.84 4.06
C LEU A 204 -1.55 -13.33 4.01
N LEU A 205 -0.78 -13.74 5.01
CA LEU A 205 -0.31 -15.13 5.15
C LEU A 205 -1.11 -15.94 6.19
N LYS A 206 -1.97 -15.28 6.99
CA LYS A 206 -2.70 -15.90 8.10
C LYS A 206 -4.21 -15.89 7.94
N GLU A 207 -4.71 -15.09 7.05
CA GLU A 207 -6.14 -14.92 6.80
C GLU A 207 -6.43 -14.68 5.32
N THR A 208 -7.70 -14.68 4.96
CA THR A 208 -8.14 -14.42 3.58
C THR A 208 -8.36 -12.92 3.33
N HIS A 209 -8.21 -12.49 2.08
CA HIS A 209 -8.55 -11.13 1.65
C HIS A 209 -10.00 -10.75 2.00
N ALA A 210 -10.94 -11.71 1.87
CA ALA A 210 -12.34 -11.48 2.21
C ALA A 210 -12.52 -11.15 3.68
N HIS A 211 -11.89 -11.93 4.59
CA HIS A 211 -11.96 -11.70 6.02
C HIS A 211 -11.35 -10.35 6.42
N PHE A 212 -10.16 -10.03 5.87
CA PHE A 212 -9.53 -8.73 6.12
C PHE A 212 -10.43 -7.56 5.70
N LEU A 213 -11.00 -7.62 4.49
CA LEU A 213 -11.87 -6.57 3.96
C LEU A 213 -13.18 -6.44 4.75
N GLU A 214 -13.76 -7.53 5.24
CA GLU A 214 -14.94 -7.51 6.09
C GLU A 214 -14.64 -6.92 7.48
N THR A 215 -13.47 -7.23 8.03
CA THR A 215 -13.06 -6.81 9.38
C THR A 215 -12.61 -5.35 9.40
N VAL A 216 -11.72 -4.95 8.48
CA VAL A 216 -11.14 -3.60 8.44
C VAL A 216 -12.06 -2.60 7.74
N GLY A 217 -12.73 -3.03 6.69
CA GLY A 217 -13.83 -2.29 6.03
C GLY A 217 -13.46 -0.88 5.59
N ASP A 218 -14.23 0.09 6.08
CA ASP A 218 -14.15 1.50 5.71
C ASP A 218 -12.91 2.24 6.26
N ARG A 219 -12.05 1.57 7.05
CA ARG A 219 -10.78 2.13 7.50
C ARG A 219 -9.71 2.12 6.41
N ILE A 220 -9.88 1.38 5.31
CA ILE A 220 -8.92 1.32 4.20
C ILE A 220 -8.91 2.66 3.44
N ARG A 221 -7.73 3.28 3.31
CA ARG A 221 -7.54 4.57 2.60
C ARG A 221 -6.51 4.51 1.50
N THR A 222 -5.65 3.51 1.51
CA THR A 222 -4.74 3.17 0.41
C THR A 222 -4.55 1.67 0.38
N ILE A 223 -4.10 1.15 -0.74
CA ILE A 223 -3.77 -0.26 -0.93
C ILE A 223 -2.42 -0.39 -1.59
N HIS A 224 -1.71 -1.48 -1.34
CA HIS A 224 -0.61 -1.96 -2.14
C HIS A 224 -1.05 -3.25 -2.85
N ALA A 225 -0.89 -3.26 -4.16
CA ALA A 225 -1.36 -4.36 -5.00
C ALA A 225 -0.17 -5.02 -5.71
N SER A 226 -0.02 -6.30 -5.48
CA SER A 226 0.89 -7.21 -6.16
C SER A 226 0.46 -8.64 -5.89
N ASP A 227 0.92 -9.60 -6.67
CA ASP A 227 0.54 -11.01 -6.50
C ASP A 227 1.59 -11.80 -5.72
N TYR A 228 1.20 -12.96 -5.20
CA TYR A 228 2.05 -13.83 -4.39
C TYR A 228 1.60 -15.30 -4.48
N ASP A 229 2.37 -16.20 -3.85
CA ASP A 229 2.12 -17.65 -3.86
C ASP A 229 1.28 -18.16 -2.68
N GLY A 230 0.84 -17.28 -1.77
CA GLY A 230 0.15 -17.65 -0.54
C GLY A 230 1.05 -18.23 0.54
N ILE A 231 2.37 -18.29 0.31
CA ILE A 231 3.37 -18.85 1.23
C ILE A 231 4.21 -17.72 1.86
N ASP A 232 4.61 -16.77 1.03
CA ASP A 232 5.38 -15.58 1.45
C ASP A 232 5.09 -14.40 0.55
N GLU A 233 5.43 -13.18 0.96
CA GLU A 233 5.36 -11.99 0.12
C GLU A 233 6.26 -12.14 -1.11
N ARG A 234 5.76 -11.80 -2.30
CA ARG A 234 6.47 -11.95 -3.58
C ARG A 234 6.57 -10.66 -4.38
N HIS A 235 5.57 -9.80 -4.29
CA HIS A 235 5.43 -8.60 -5.10
C HIS A 235 5.51 -8.87 -6.60
N TRP A 236 4.83 -9.93 -7.07
CA TRP A 236 4.72 -10.29 -8.48
C TRP A 236 3.69 -9.42 -9.20
N LEU A 237 3.70 -9.45 -10.52
CA LEU A 237 2.63 -8.84 -11.32
C LEU A 237 1.29 -9.56 -11.09
N GLU A 238 0.22 -8.82 -11.20
CA GLU A 238 -1.13 -9.36 -11.04
C GLU A 238 -1.39 -10.47 -12.06
N GLY A 239 -1.79 -11.64 -11.57
CA GLY A 239 -2.04 -12.86 -12.34
C GLY A 239 -0.86 -13.81 -12.42
N GLU A 240 0.28 -13.50 -11.81
CA GLU A 240 1.41 -14.43 -11.67
C GLU A 240 1.31 -15.30 -10.39
N GLY A 241 0.38 -14.98 -9.49
CA GLY A 241 0.17 -15.66 -8.22
C GLY A 241 -1.22 -16.24 -8.06
N ILE A 242 -1.72 -16.22 -6.81
CA ILE A 242 -2.95 -16.94 -6.43
C ILE A 242 -4.15 -16.02 -6.14
N ILE A 243 -4.00 -14.70 -6.21
CA ILE A 243 -5.06 -13.76 -5.82
C ILE A 243 -6.24 -13.84 -6.79
N ASP A 244 -7.44 -14.04 -6.24
CA ASP A 244 -8.70 -13.88 -6.99
C ASP A 244 -9.02 -12.37 -7.11
N TRP A 245 -8.47 -11.74 -8.14
CA TRP A 245 -8.59 -10.31 -8.39
C TRP A 245 -10.05 -9.84 -8.54
N PRO A 246 -10.95 -10.55 -9.25
CA PRO A 246 -12.37 -10.22 -9.29
C PRO A 246 -13.02 -10.20 -7.91
N ALA A 247 -12.74 -11.20 -7.06
CA ALA A 247 -13.25 -11.26 -5.70
C ALA A 247 -12.69 -10.12 -4.83
N LEU A 248 -11.38 -9.83 -4.95
CA LEU A 248 -10.71 -8.72 -4.25
C LEU A 248 -11.34 -7.37 -4.62
N LEU A 249 -11.54 -7.08 -5.92
CA LEU A 249 -12.17 -5.84 -6.37
C LEU A 249 -13.59 -5.68 -5.85
N LYS A 250 -14.36 -6.77 -5.82
CA LYS A 250 -15.70 -6.78 -5.24
C LYS A 250 -15.65 -6.47 -3.75
N GLY A 251 -14.70 -7.06 -3.02
CA GLY A 251 -14.48 -6.81 -1.61
C GLY A 251 -14.10 -5.35 -1.33
N LEU A 252 -13.15 -4.78 -2.05
CA LEU A 252 -12.77 -3.36 -1.96
C LEU A 252 -13.96 -2.42 -2.21
N LYS A 253 -14.79 -2.74 -3.20
CA LYS A 253 -16.01 -1.96 -3.48
C LYS A 253 -17.00 -2.03 -2.33
N ASN A 254 -17.22 -3.21 -1.76
CA ASN A 254 -18.11 -3.41 -0.60
C ASN A 254 -17.58 -2.68 0.65
N ALA A 255 -16.27 -2.66 0.86
CA ALA A 255 -15.59 -1.87 1.90
C ALA A 255 -15.63 -0.35 1.64
N GLY A 256 -16.20 0.10 0.51
CA GLY A 256 -16.33 1.51 0.17
C GLY A 256 -15.02 2.19 -0.28
N TYR A 257 -14.00 1.41 -0.64
CA TYR A 257 -12.74 1.96 -1.15
C TYR A 257 -12.95 2.72 -2.46
N LYS A 258 -12.37 3.91 -2.58
CA LYS A 258 -12.46 4.80 -3.75
C LYS A 258 -11.10 5.40 -4.13
N GLY A 259 -10.03 4.77 -3.67
CA GLY A 259 -8.66 5.26 -3.84
C GLY A 259 -8.03 4.85 -5.16
N VAL A 260 -6.70 5.02 -5.20
CA VAL A 260 -5.84 4.57 -6.30
C VAL A 260 -5.51 3.10 -6.09
N PHE A 261 -5.57 2.31 -7.15
CA PHE A 261 -5.02 0.96 -7.17
C PHE A 261 -3.51 1.09 -7.32
N MET A 262 -2.80 1.07 -6.18
CA MET A 262 -1.37 1.34 -6.12
C MET A 262 -0.59 0.03 -6.28
N HIS A 263 0.07 -0.12 -7.41
CA HIS A 263 0.92 -1.27 -7.70
C HIS A 263 2.23 -1.17 -6.95
N GLU A 264 2.53 -2.15 -6.10
CA GLU A 264 3.80 -2.32 -5.43
C GLU A 264 4.47 -3.61 -5.89
N VAL A 265 5.00 -3.56 -7.10
CA VAL A 265 5.64 -4.71 -7.76
C VAL A 265 7.16 -4.63 -7.57
N ARG A 266 7.79 -5.77 -7.30
CA ARG A 266 9.24 -5.85 -7.14
C ARG A 266 9.95 -5.61 -8.49
N ALA A 267 11.02 -4.81 -8.46
CA ALA A 267 11.84 -4.56 -9.63
C ALA A 267 12.39 -5.86 -10.23
N GLY A 268 12.25 -6.02 -11.54
CA GLY A 268 12.73 -7.16 -12.31
C GLY A 268 12.57 -6.92 -13.81
N GLU A 269 13.02 -7.84 -14.64
CA GLU A 269 12.94 -7.72 -16.11
C GLU A 269 11.50 -7.58 -16.61
N ASN A 270 10.53 -8.09 -15.85
CA ASN A 270 9.10 -8.06 -16.18
C ASN A 270 8.34 -6.93 -15.49
N ALA A 271 8.99 -6.08 -14.70
CA ALA A 271 8.33 -5.02 -13.94
C ALA A 271 8.56 -3.63 -14.56
N THR A 272 8.06 -3.42 -15.78
CA THR A 272 8.01 -2.08 -16.37
C THR A 272 6.63 -1.43 -16.16
N PRO A 273 6.53 -0.10 -16.17
CA PRO A 273 5.23 0.58 -16.05
C PRO A 273 4.19 0.12 -17.06
N GLU A 274 4.61 -0.17 -18.30
CA GLU A 274 3.75 -0.68 -19.36
C GLU A 274 3.23 -2.08 -19.05
N LEU A 275 4.07 -2.98 -18.53
CA LEU A 275 3.68 -4.33 -18.15
C LEU A 275 2.78 -4.34 -16.92
N ILE A 276 3.08 -3.52 -15.91
CA ILE A 276 2.23 -3.32 -14.74
C ILE A 276 0.84 -2.82 -15.19
N LYS A 277 0.81 -1.79 -16.01
CA LYS A 277 -0.45 -1.25 -16.54
C LYS A 277 -1.22 -2.29 -17.35
N LYS A 278 -0.54 -3.08 -18.16
CA LYS A 278 -1.14 -4.16 -18.94
C LYS A 278 -1.70 -5.26 -18.04
N ALA A 279 -0.96 -5.72 -17.02
CA ALA A 279 -1.43 -6.70 -16.05
C ALA A 279 -2.69 -6.21 -15.33
N TYR A 280 -2.70 -4.97 -14.85
CA TYR A 280 -3.88 -4.32 -14.30
C TYR A 280 -5.07 -4.37 -15.26
N GLU A 281 -4.89 -3.95 -16.51
CA GLU A 281 -5.98 -3.90 -17.49
C GLU A 281 -6.52 -5.29 -17.87
N THR A 282 -5.65 -6.28 -18.01
CA THR A 282 -6.07 -7.62 -18.46
C THR A 282 -6.54 -8.51 -17.33
N THR A 283 -5.84 -8.53 -16.21
CA THR A 283 -6.08 -9.44 -15.09
C THR A 283 -7.07 -8.85 -14.10
N VAL A 284 -6.84 -7.60 -13.69
CA VAL A 284 -7.68 -6.95 -12.69
C VAL A 284 -8.94 -6.38 -13.33
N CYS A 285 -8.82 -5.72 -14.46
CA CYS A 285 -9.93 -5.08 -15.16
C CYS A 285 -10.68 -5.99 -16.15
N GLY A 286 -10.16 -7.18 -16.44
CA GLY A 286 -10.78 -8.13 -17.36
C GLY A 286 -10.92 -7.63 -18.80
N LYS A 287 -10.12 -6.65 -19.24
CA LYS A 287 -10.12 -6.18 -20.63
C LYS A 287 -9.57 -7.29 -21.52
N LYS A 288 -10.35 -7.75 -22.49
CA LYS A 288 -9.87 -8.69 -23.52
C LYS A 288 -8.77 -8.00 -24.35
N LYS A 289 -7.73 -8.78 -24.68
CA LYS A 289 -6.66 -8.37 -25.59
C LYS A 289 -7.20 -8.01 -26.96
#